data_e253a6a236bafd81c4a740459e4af223
#
_entry.id   e253a6a236bafd81c4a740459e4af223
#
_cell.length_a   1.000
_cell.length_b   1.000
_cell.length_c   1.000
_cell.angle_alpha   90.00
_cell.angle_beta   90.00
_cell.angle_gamma   90.00
#
_symmetry.space_group_name_H-M   'P 1'
#
loop_
_entity.id
_entity.type
_entity.pdbx_description
1 polymer ?
#
loop_
_entity_poly.entity_id
_entity_poly.type
_entity_poly.pdbx_seq_one_letter_code
_entity_poly.pdbx_strand_id
1 'polypeptide(L)'
;MRLANREHRSRGPIATRRSILQAVAATAAMGCLSSARAAEAVSFGLTPVFLDSDIELLAMLEQYLTRQLGRPVQLVKRRTYQEITAMLLSGQLDAAWICDDPYVQFEDKLALLAVPLYHNKPLYQTYVVVNERIKAETFDDIRGTVHAFSDPDSTSGYLITRYLLALRNTTPAAFFRDFFFTYGHRNVVRAVASGLGESGSIDGYVWDVMKEREPELIKKTRIVYRSEWLGFPPVVGLQATRDTPISEGFARALLGMSEDSLGRKILSVLALDGFTTASPDLYQSTMDKWRVVKAQV
;
A
#
# COMPACT_ATOMS: atom_id res chain seq x y z
N MET A 1 -69.75 -30.53 -65.92
CA MET A 1 -69.16 -29.17 -65.90
C MET A 1 -67.89 -29.24 -65.10
N ARG A 2 -66.74 -29.34 -65.81
CA ARG A 2 -65.41 -29.52 -65.23
C ARG A 2 -64.61 -28.24 -65.33
N LEU A 3 -64.13 -27.72 -64.20
CA LEU A 3 -63.17 -26.61 -64.18
C LEU A 3 -61.80 -27.16 -63.77
N ALA A 4 -60.81 -26.93 -64.60
CA ALA A 4 -59.45 -27.33 -64.43
C ALA A 4 -58.72 -26.27 -63.65
N ASN A 5 -58.01 -26.68 -62.60
CA ASN A 5 -57.06 -25.87 -61.80
C ASN A 5 -55.62 -26.01 -62.38
N ARG A 6 -55.04 -24.90 -62.84
CA ARG A 6 -53.64 -24.83 -63.27
C ARG A 6 -52.80 -24.31 -62.14
N GLU A 7 -51.93 -25.16 -61.58
CA GLU A 7 -50.88 -24.76 -60.67
C GLU A 7 -49.76 -24.04 -61.41
N HIS A 8 -49.46 -22.82 -61.01
CA HIS A 8 -48.29 -22.07 -61.46
C HIS A 8 -47.18 -22.31 -60.49
N ARG A 9 -46.20 -23.16 -60.86
CA ARG A 9 -44.95 -23.29 -60.15
C ARG A 9 -43.98 -22.14 -60.53
N SER A 10 -43.74 -21.18 -59.63
CA SER A 10 -42.68 -20.20 -59.78
C SER A 10 -41.32 -20.83 -59.46
N ARG A 11 -40.44 -20.89 -60.50
CA ARG A 11 -39.02 -21.27 -60.27
C ARG A 11 -38.29 -20.07 -59.68
N GLY A 12 -37.74 -20.19 -58.45
CA GLY A 12 -36.88 -19.21 -57.82
C GLY A 12 -35.51 -19.10 -58.55
N PRO A 13 -34.84 -17.99 -58.49
CA PRO A 13 -33.56 -17.78 -59.20
C PRO A 13 -32.46 -18.69 -58.68
N ILE A 14 -31.80 -19.36 -59.65
CA ILE A 14 -30.64 -20.21 -59.40
C ILE A 14 -29.44 -19.28 -59.10
N ALA A 15 -28.90 -19.34 -57.90
CA ALA A 15 -27.70 -18.59 -57.53
C ALA A 15 -26.51 -19.06 -58.38
N THR A 16 -25.88 -18.14 -59.08
CA THR A 16 -24.72 -18.43 -59.93
C THR A 16 -23.45 -18.55 -59.06
N ARG A 17 -22.49 -19.37 -59.53
CA ARG A 17 -21.19 -19.58 -58.84
C ARG A 17 -20.48 -18.26 -58.46
N ARG A 18 -20.72 -17.18 -59.17
CA ARG A 18 -20.21 -15.83 -58.91
C ARG A 18 -20.79 -15.19 -57.63
N SER A 19 -22.08 -15.40 -57.39
CA SER A 19 -22.77 -14.88 -56.18
C SER A 19 -22.33 -15.59 -54.89
N ILE A 20 -21.97 -16.89 -54.99
CA ILE A 20 -21.45 -17.66 -53.85
C ILE A 20 -20.05 -17.23 -53.48
N LEU A 21 -19.16 -16.94 -54.48
CA LEU A 21 -17.80 -16.45 -54.23
C LEU A 21 -17.77 -15.03 -53.65
N GLN A 22 -18.71 -14.18 -53.99
CA GLN A 22 -18.79 -12.83 -53.39
C GLN A 22 -19.33 -12.86 -51.95
N ALA A 23 -20.18 -13.81 -51.56
CA ALA A 23 -20.65 -13.99 -50.20
C ALA A 23 -19.56 -14.54 -49.28
N VAL A 24 -18.67 -15.41 -49.77
CA VAL A 24 -17.54 -15.94 -48.99
C VAL A 24 -16.44 -14.91 -48.78
N ALA A 25 -16.20 -14.00 -49.74
CA ALA A 25 -15.21 -12.91 -49.58
C ALA A 25 -15.68 -11.83 -48.55
N ALA A 26 -17.00 -11.60 -48.41
CA ALA A 26 -17.53 -10.65 -47.44
C ALA A 26 -17.46 -11.19 -45.97
N THR A 27 -17.55 -12.50 -45.79
CA THR A 27 -17.40 -13.14 -44.45
C THR A 27 -15.97 -13.23 -43.99
N ALA A 28 -14.97 -13.25 -44.88
CA ALA A 28 -13.56 -13.28 -44.52
C ALA A 28 -13.01 -11.90 -44.05
N ALA A 29 -13.65 -10.79 -44.45
CA ALA A 29 -13.27 -9.43 -44.07
C ALA A 29 -13.81 -9.03 -42.68
N MET A 30 -14.73 -9.78 -42.10
CA MET A 30 -15.34 -9.48 -40.78
C MET A 30 -14.63 -10.24 -39.64
N GLY A 31 -13.59 -11.05 -39.93
CA GLY A 31 -12.90 -11.88 -38.96
C GLY A 31 -11.69 -11.22 -38.27
N CYS A 32 -11.35 -9.96 -38.58
CA CYS A 32 -10.24 -9.23 -37.96
C CYS A 32 -10.69 -8.06 -37.06
N LEU A 33 -11.85 -8.16 -36.44
CA LEU A 33 -12.08 -7.44 -35.19
C LEU A 33 -11.29 -8.21 -34.12
N SER A 34 -10.00 -7.88 -33.99
CA SER A 34 -9.23 -8.25 -32.80
C SER A 34 -10.09 -7.80 -31.62
N SER A 35 -10.71 -8.76 -30.93
CA SER A 35 -11.23 -8.49 -29.58
C SER A 35 -10.03 -7.97 -28.82
N ALA A 36 -9.95 -6.66 -28.63
CA ALA A 36 -9.03 -6.06 -27.68
C ALA A 36 -9.38 -6.73 -26.35
N ARG A 37 -8.63 -7.80 -26.02
CA ARG A 37 -8.74 -8.45 -24.72
C ARG A 37 -8.56 -7.35 -23.72
N ALA A 38 -9.59 -6.99 -22.98
CA ALA A 38 -9.50 -6.01 -21.94
C ALA A 38 -8.25 -6.36 -21.12
N ALA A 39 -7.29 -5.44 -21.04
CA ALA A 39 -6.06 -5.71 -20.32
C ALA A 39 -6.46 -6.08 -18.89
N GLU A 40 -6.01 -7.24 -18.44
CA GLU A 40 -6.28 -7.73 -17.10
C GLU A 40 -5.85 -6.66 -16.09
N ALA A 41 -6.73 -6.34 -15.14
CA ALA A 41 -6.45 -5.33 -14.13
C ALA A 41 -5.27 -5.79 -13.27
N VAL A 42 -4.39 -4.87 -12.94
CA VAL A 42 -3.30 -5.10 -11.99
C VAL A 42 -3.71 -4.61 -10.62
N SER A 43 -3.22 -5.27 -9.57
CA SER A 43 -3.60 -5.04 -8.19
C SER A 43 -2.46 -4.39 -7.41
N PHE A 44 -2.76 -3.30 -6.69
CA PHE A 44 -1.82 -2.58 -5.84
C PHE A 44 -2.32 -2.54 -4.40
N GLY A 45 -1.58 -3.21 -3.49
CA GLY A 45 -1.90 -3.27 -2.07
C GLY A 45 -1.48 -2.01 -1.32
N LEU A 46 -2.32 -1.58 -0.38
CA LEU A 46 -2.03 -0.47 0.52
C LEU A 46 -2.24 -0.92 1.97
N THR A 47 -1.18 -0.83 2.79
CA THR A 47 -1.32 -0.96 4.23
C THR A 47 -1.94 0.29 4.84
N PRO A 48 -2.64 0.21 5.99
CA PRO A 48 -3.30 1.35 6.63
C PRO A 48 -2.32 2.37 7.28
N VAL A 49 -1.10 2.51 6.77
CA VAL A 49 -0.14 3.57 7.15
C VAL A 49 -0.66 4.92 6.68
N PHE A 50 -1.26 4.94 5.47
CA PHE A 50 -1.70 6.14 4.78
C PHE A 50 -3.15 6.48 5.16
N LEU A 51 -3.53 7.71 4.80
CA LEU A 51 -4.83 8.29 5.05
C LEU A 51 -5.97 7.50 4.37
N ASP A 52 -6.29 6.32 4.90
CA ASP A 52 -7.31 5.39 4.39
C ASP A 52 -8.69 6.02 4.14
N SER A 53 -8.93 7.17 4.74
CA SER A 53 -10.19 7.91 4.63
C SER A 53 -10.17 8.96 3.54
N ASP A 54 -9.06 9.17 2.84
CA ASP A 54 -8.97 10.14 1.76
C ASP A 54 -9.36 9.51 0.42
N ILE A 55 -10.65 9.50 0.15
CA ILE A 55 -11.24 8.92 -1.08
C ILE A 55 -10.65 9.61 -2.33
N GLU A 56 -10.41 10.92 -2.26
CA GLU A 56 -9.87 11.69 -3.39
C GLU A 56 -8.42 11.29 -3.67
N LEU A 57 -7.60 11.14 -2.65
CA LEU A 57 -6.21 10.66 -2.79
C LEU A 57 -6.17 9.28 -3.45
N LEU A 58 -7.01 8.35 -2.99
CA LEU A 58 -7.06 6.99 -3.55
C LEU A 58 -7.51 7.01 -5.02
N ALA A 59 -8.53 7.80 -5.36
CA ALA A 59 -8.97 7.95 -6.74
C ALA A 59 -7.89 8.56 -7.65
N MET A 60 -7.16 9.58 -7.17
CA MET A 60 -6.03 10.16 -7.88
C MET A 60 -4.89 9.16 -8.09
N LEU A 61 -4.55 8.38 -7.07
CA LEU A 61 -3.50 7.35 -7.15
C LEU A 61 -3.87 6.24 -8.15
N GLU A 62 -5.10 5.75 -8.10
CA GLU A 62 -5.62 4.75 -9.04
C GLU A 62 -5.60 5.27 -10.47
N GLN A 63 -6.08 6.49 -10.70
CA GLN A 63 -6.05 7.16 -11.99
C GLN A 63 -4.62 7.33 -12.52
N TYR A 64 -3.71 7.79 -11.66
CA TYR A 64 -2.31 7.98 -11.99
C TYR A 64 -1.65 6.67 -12.42
N LEU A 65 -1.73 5.64 -11.59
CA LEU A 65 -1.13 4.33 -11.87
C LEU A 65 -1.74 3.68 -13.12
N THR A 66 -3.07 3.74 -13.29
CA THR A 66 -3.77 3.25 -14.50
C THR A 66 -3.22 3.88 -15.76
N ARG A 67 -3.01 5.20 -15.75
CA ARG A 67 -2.47 5.93 -16.90
C ARG A 67 -1.01 5.54 -17.16
N GLN A 68 -0.17 5.45 -16.13
CA GLN A 68 1.24 5.14 -16.28
C GLN A 68 1.50 3.69 -16.72
N LEU A 69 0.69 2.75 -16.24
CA LEU A 69 0.81 1.34 -16.60
C LEU A 69 0.08 0.99 -17.92
N GLY A 70 -0.78 1.88 -18.44
CA GLY A 70 -1.57 1.64 -19.64
C GLY A 70 -2.60 0.52 -19.49
N ARG A 71 -3.00 0.19 -18.27
CA ARG A 71 -3.99 -0.85 -17.91
C ARG A 71 -4.68 -0.52 -16.59
N PRO A 72 -5.92 -1.00 -16.36
CA PRO A 72 -6.63 -0.74 -15.11
C PRO A 72 -5.80 -1.18 -13.90
N VAL A 73 -5.70 -0.31 -12.90
CA VAL A 73 -5.12 -0.61 -11.59
C VAL A 73 -6.21 -0.64 -10.56
N GLN A 74 -6.26 -1.67 -9.74
CA GLN A 74 -7.16 -1.80 -8.61
C GLN A 74 -6.38 -1.60 -7.31
N LEU A 75 -6.75 -0.61 -6.51
CA LEU A 75 -6.20 -0.43 -5.17
C LEU A 75 -6.88 -1.40 -4.20
N VAL A 76 -6.07 -2.19 -3.50
CA VAL A 76 -6.52 -3.19 -2.54
C VAL A 76 -6.12 -2.75 -1.13
N LYS A 77 -7.12 -2.55 -0.27
CA LYS A 77 -6.93 -2.22 1.14
C LYS A 77 -7.40 -3.36 2.03
N ARG A 78 -6.72 -3.54 3.15
CA ARG A 78 -7.12 -4.49 4.20
C ARG A 78 -6.98 -3.82 5.55
N ARG A 79 -7.54 -4.45 6.57
CA ARG A 79 -7.53 -3.91 7.92
C ARG A 79 -6.14 -4.00 8.57
N THR A 80 -5.39 -5.05 8.27
CA THR A 80 -4.10 -5.33 8.90
C THR A 80 -2.97 -5.37 7.86
N TYR A 81 -1.74 -5.14 8.32
CA TYR A 81 -0.54 -5.27 7.49
C TYR A 81 -0.33 -6.72 7.06
N GLN A 82 -0.61 -7.66 7.96
CA GLN A 82 -0.50 -9.09 7.71
C GLN A 82 -1.35 -9.54 6.50
N GLU A 83 -2.59 -9.03 6.38
CA GLU A 83 -3.47 -9.39 5.26
C GLU A 83 -2.88 -8.93 3.92
N ILE A 84 -2.38 -7.69 3.81
CA ILE A 84 -1.73 -7.17 2.59
C ILE A 84 -0.48 -7.97 2.27
N THR A 85 0.38 -8.22 3.27
CA THR A 85 1.62 -9.00 3.10
C THR A 85 1.32 -10.43 2.64
N ALA A 86 0.32 -11.09 3.22
CA ALA A 86 -0.09 -12.44 2.82
C ALA A 86 -0.63 -12.49 1.39
N MET A 87 -1.44 -11.50 0.98
CA MET A 87 -1.93 -11.38 -0.39
C MET A 87 -0.79 -11.16 -1.39
N LEU A 88 0.20 -10.34 -1.04
CA LEU A 88 1.37 -10.13 -1.88
C LEU A 88 2.19 -11.42 -2.01
N LEU A 89 2.53 -12.08 -0.90
CA LEU A 89 3.33 -13.31 -0.89
C LEU A 89 2.66 -14.47 -1.62
N SER A 90 1.33 -14.50 -1.67
CA SER A 90 0.56 -15.50 -2.41
C SER A 90 0.33 -15.14 -3.89
N GLY A 91 0.85 -14.00 -4.37
CA GLY A 91 0.68 -13.55 -5.76
C GLY A 91 -0.71 -13.02 -6.09
N GLN A 92 -1.53 -12.69 -5.08
CA GLN A 92 -2.84 -12.04 -5.26
C GLN A 92 -2.70 -10.53 -5.48
N LEU A 93 -1.53 -9.97 -5.22
CA LEU A 93 -1.17 -8.58 -5.50
C LEU A 93 0.06 -8.56 -6.40
N ASP A 94 0.08 -7.65 -7.38
CA ASP A 94 1.21 -7.43 -8.28
C ASP A 94 2.31 -6.60 -7.61
N ALA A 95 1.91 -5.64 -6.79
CA ALA A 95 2.79 -4.84 -5.94
C ALA A 95 2.03 -4.35 -4.70
N ALA A 96 2.75 -3.89 -3.69
CA ALA A 96 2.15 -3.30 -2.50
C ALA A 96 3.07 -2.27 -1.84
N TRP A 97 2.49 -1.27 -1.21
CA TRP A 97 3.17 -0.35 -0.32
C TRP A 97 3.00 -0.90 1.10
N ILE A 98 4.08 -1.43 1.67
CA ILE A 98 4.07 -2.14 2.96
C ILE A 98 5.00 -1.46 3.97
N CYS A 99 4.90 -1.85 5.24
CA CYS A 99 5.86 -1.45 6.26
C CYS A 99 7.20 -2.16 6.06
N ASP A 100 8.27 -1.58 6.60
CA ASP A 100 9.62 -2.13 6.54
C ASP A 100 9.78 -3.40 7.42
N ASP A 101 9.00 -3.58 8.51
CA ASP A 101 9.03 -4.84 9.29
C ASP A 101 8.63 -6.06 8.43
N PRO A 102 7.48 -6.14 7.76
CA PRO A 102 7.20 -7.26 6.86
C PRO A 102 8.19 -7.36 5.69
N TYR A 103 8.76 -6.23 5.20
CA TYR A 103 9.80 -6.31 4.19
C TYR A 103 11.02 -7.09 4.69
N VAL A 104 11.58 -6.76 5.86
CA VAL A 104 12.75 -7.46 6.39
C VAL A 104 12.46 -8.91 6.78
N GLN A 105 11.23 -9.23 7.17
CA GLN A 105 10.83 -10.61 7.46
C GLN A 105 10.82 -11.52 6.21
N PHE A 106 10.56 -10.95 5.05
CA PHE A 106 10.40 -11.66 3.77
C PHE A 106 11.31 -11.11 2.67
N GLU A 107 12.47 -10.56 3.06
CA GLU A 107 13.43 -9.92 2.15
C GLU A 107 13.85 -10.85 1.00
N ASP A 108 13.98 -12.15 1.25
CA ASP A 108 14.31 -13.17 0.25
C ASP A 108 13.23 -13.36 -0.82
N LYS A 109 11.98 -12.98 -0.53
CA LYS A 109 10.81 -13.14 -1.41
C LYS A 109 10.35 -11.85 -2.06
N LEU A 110 10.79 -10.70 -1.53
CA LEU A 110 10.31 -9.38 -1.94
C LEU A 110 11.40 -8.58 -2.65
N ALA A 111 11.04 -7.89 -3.72
CA ALA A 111 11.88 -6.96 -4.44
C ALA A 111 11.47 -5.52 -4.16
N LEU A 112 12.44 -4.65 -3.85
CA LEU A 112 12.20 -3.21 -3.74
C LEU A 112 11.90 -2.63 -5.13
N LEU A 113 10.76 -1.96 -5.27
CA LEU A 113 10.37 -1.26 -6.49
C LEU A 113 10.64 0.24 -6.38
N ALA A 114 10.27 0.84 -5.25
CA ALA A 114 10.52 2.25 -4.96
C ALA A 114 10.41 2.52 -3.45
N VAL A 115 11.10 3.55 -2.99
CA VAL A 115 11.04 4.04 -1.60
C VAL A 115 10.64 5.51 -1.61
N PRO A 116 9.65 5.94 -0.82
CA PRO A 116 9.26 7.34 -0.72
C PRO A 116 10.39 8.23 -0.20
N LEU A 117 10.38 9.49 -0.64
CA LEU A 117 11.23 10.55 -0.11
C LEU A 117 10.41 11.46 0.80
N TYR A 118 10.84 11.59 2.03
CA TYR A 118 10.33 12.53 3.03
C TYR A 118 11.45 13.46 3.48
N HIS A 119 11.27 14.77 3.35
CA HIS A 119 12.34 15.77 3.49
C HIS A 119 13.56 15.42 2.64
N ASN A 120 13.32 15.00 1.39
CA ASN A 120 14.32 14.57 0.40
C ASN A 120 15.20 13.39 0.85
N LYS A 121 14.73 12.58 1.82
CA LYS A 121 15.43 11.39 2.30
C LYS A 121 14.49 10.18 2.30
N PRO A 122 14.97 8.99 1.97
CA PRO A 122 14.18 7.75 2.05
C PRO A 122 14.12 7.22 3.49
N LEU A 123 13.93 8.13 4.46
CA LEU A 123 14.06 7.84 5.89
C LEU A 123 12.90 8.44 6.68
N TYR A 124 12.56 7.78 7.77
CA TYR A 124 11.59 8.24 8.75
C TYR A 124 12.02 7.86 10.19
N GLN A 125 11.26 8.25 11.19
CA GLN A 125 11.50 7.91 12.58
C GLN A 125 10.25 7.32 13.25
N THR A 126 10.43 6.48 14.24
CA THR A 126 9.40 6.13 15.21
C THR A 126 9.30 7.21 16.25
N TYR A 127 8.09 7.65 16.58
CA TYR A 127 7.83 8.44 17.77
C TYR A 127 7.06 7.62 18.80
N VAL A 128 7.45 7.79 20.09
CA VAL A 128 6.58 7.39 21.20
C VAL A 128 5.99 8.67 21.78
N VAL A 129 4.67 8.69 21.86
CA VAL A 129 3.90 9.85 22.31
C VAL A 129 3.13 9.53 23.59
N VAL A 130 2.84 10.56 24.36
CA VAL A 130 1.99 10.50 25.54
C VAL A 130 0.86 11.52 25.45
N ASN A 131 -0.23 11.28 26.17
CA ASN A 131 -1.25 12.30 26.38
C ASN A 131 -0.62 13.51 27.12
N GLU A 132 -1.01 14.73 26.75
CA GLU A 132 -0.45 15.97 27.34
C GLU A 132 -0.51 16.02 28.87
N ARG A 133 -1.47 15.30 29.48
CA ARG A 133 -1.68 15.25 30.95
C ARG A 133 -0.71 14.31 31.66
N ILE A 134 -0.04 13.43 30.91
CA ILE A 134 0.90 12.47 31.49
C ILE A 134 2.27 13.14 31.70
N LYS A 135 2.75 13.09 32.92
CA LYS A 135 4.09 13.58 33.26
C LYS A 135 5.15 12.55 32.94
N ALA A 136 5.55 12.47 31.70
CA ALA A 136 6.61 11.56 31.21
C ALA A 136 7.53 12.36 30.28
N GLU A 137 8.82 12.29 30.44
CA GLU A 137 9.81 12.97 29.59
C GLU A 137 10.64 11.98 28.76
N THR A 138 10.69 10.75 29.21
CA THR A 138 11.47 9.67 28.61
C THR A 138 10.62 8.43 28.32
N PHE A 139 11.16 7.49 27.58
CA PHE A 139 10.51 6.19 27.35
C PHE A 139 10.28 5.41 28.66
N ASP A 140 11.16 5.52 29.63
CA ASP A 140 11.05 4.76 30.87
C ASP A 140 9.91 5.30 31.76
N ASP A 141 9.55 6.57 31.65
CA ASP A 141 8.48 7.20 32.41
C ASP A 141 7.07 6.73 32.00
N ILE A 142 6.94 6.05 30.85
CA ILE A 142 5.66 5.50 30.42
C ILE A 142 5.38 4.09 30.95
N ARG A 143 6.25 3.58 31.84
CA ARG A 143 6.00 2.29 32.54
C ARG A 143 4.67 2.36 33.29
N GLY A 144 3.87 1.29 33.18
CA GLY A 144 2.58 1.18 33.84
C GLY A 144 1.44 2.00 33.20
N THR A 145 1.69 2.62 32.05
CA THR A 145 0.62 3.29 31.27
C THR A 145 -0.22 2.25 30.48
N VAL A 146 -1.38 2.68 29.99
CA VAL A 146 -2.10 1.99 28.91
C VAL A 146 -1.53 2.47 27.59
N HIS A 147 -0.96 1.54 26.80
CA HIS A 147 -0.22 1.87 25.57
C HIS A 147 -0.99 1.48 24.30
N ALA A 148 -1.08 2.40 23.35
CA ALA A 148 -1.68 2.17 22.04
C ALA A 148 -0.61 1.84 21.00
N PHE A 149 -0.68 0.66 20.39
CA PHE A 149 0.11 0.26 19.23
C PHE A 149 -0.67 0.45 17.94
N SER A 150 0.02 0.59 16.79
CA SER A 150 -0.67 0.68 15.50
C SER A 150 -1.07 -0.70 14.97
N ASP A 151 -0.11 -1.56 14.67
CA ASP A 151 -0.32 -2.88 14.08
C ASP A 151 0.80 -3.83 14.54
N PRO A 152 0.56 -5.14 14.76
CA PRO A 152 1.59 -6.11 15.15
C PRO A 152 2.79 -6.20 14.19
N ASP A 153 2.59 -5.95 12.89
CA ASP A 153 3.62 -5.98 11.86
C ASP A 153 4.13 -4.57 11.50
N SER A 154 3.96 -3.60 12.41
CA SER A 154 4.45 -2.23 12.21
C SER A 154 5.80 -2.02 12.87
N THR A 155 6.81 -1.57 12.10
CA THR A 155 8.11 -1.16 12.64
C THR A 155 7.95 -0.06 13.67
N SER A 156 7.40 1.08 13.27
CA SER A 156 7.28 2.26 14.12
C SER A 156 6.20 2.13 15.19
N GLY A 157 5.14 1.38 14.90
CA GLY A 157 4.01 1.25 15.80
C GLY A 157 4.10 0.06 16.76
N TYR A 158 5.12 -0.81 16.64
CA TYR A 158 5.27 -1.96 17.53
C TYR A 158 6.71 -2.47 17.65
N LEU A 159 7.42 -2.80 16.56
CA LEU A 159 8.74 -3.41 16.60
C LEU A 159 9.76 -2.59 17.39
N ILE A 160 9.84 -1.27 17.14
CA ILE A 160 10.80 -0.40 17.83
C ILE A 160 10.54 -0.36 19.33
N THR A 161 9.29 -0.31 19.76
CA THR A 161 8.96 -0.38 21.19
C THR A 161 9.33 -1.73 21.78
N ARG A 162 9.06 -2.84 21.10
CA ARG A 162 9.53 -4.17 21.54
C ARG A 162 11.04 -4.23 21.64
N TYR A 163 11.77 -3.65 20.69
CA TYR A 163 13.24 -3.59 20.73
C TYR A 163 13.74 -2.80 21.95
N LEU A 164 13.14 -1.64 22.25
CA LEU A 164 13.49 -0.85 23.44
C LEU A 164 13.23 -1.61 24.74
N LEU A 165 12.17 -2.39 24.77
CA LEU A 165 11.83 -3.26 25.91
C LEU A 165 12.77 -4.45 25.99
N ALA A 166 13.17 -5.03 24.85
CA ALA A 166 14.15 -6.09 24.77
C ALA A 166 15.51 -5.70 25.39
N LEU A 167 15.99 -4.49 25.08
CA LEU A 167 17.21 -3.93 25.67
C LEU A 167 17.10 -3.75 27.21
N ARG A 168 15.89 -3.73 27.76
CA ARG A 168 15.60 -3.62 29.20
C ARG A 168 15.23 -4.97 29.82
N ASN A 169 15.42 -6.08 29.11
CA ASN A 169 15.04 -7.41 29.52
C ASN A 169 13.58 -7.49 30.00
N THR A 170 12.66 -6.83 29.31
CA THR A 170 11.23 -6.78 29.65
C THR A 170 10.37 -6.96 28.39
N THR A 171 9.07 -7.16 28.59
CA THR A 171 8.09 -7.35 27.52
C THR A 171 7.00 -6.26 27.61
N PRO A 172 6.17 -6.05 26.56
CA PRO A 172 5.04 -5.14 26.65
C PRO A 172 4.11 -5.44 27.83
N ALA A 173 3.79 -6.73 28.06
CA ALA A 173 2.90 -7.16 29.15
C ALA A 173 3.48 -6.89 30.56
N ALA A 174 4.80 -6.88 30.68
CA ALA A 174 5.47 -6.60 31.97
C ALA A 174 5.77 -5.10 32.17
N PHE A 175 5.84 -4.33 31.10
CA PHE A 175 6.18 -2.91 31.14
C PHE A 175 4.95 -2.02 31.23
N PHE A 176 3.93 -2.27 30.38
CA PHE A 176 2.69 -1.54 30.36
C PHE A 176 1.66 -2.15 31.33
N ARG A 177 0.77 -1.34 31.88
CA ARG A 177 -0.38 -1.81 32.64
C ARG A 177 -1.36 -2.59 31.76
N ASP A 178 -1.53 -2.11 30.53
CA ASP A 178 -2.32 -2.73 29.47
C ASP A 178 -1.88 -2.16 28.11
N PHE A 179 -2.19 -2.85 27.01
CA PHE A 179 -1.97 -2.33 25.67
C PHE A 179 -2.97 -2.88 24.67
N PHE A 180 -3.18 -2.16 23.58
CA PHE A 180 -4.08 -2.58 22.51
C PHE A 180 -3.58 -2.10 21.15
N PHE A 181 -4.07 -2.76 20.07
CA PHE A 181 -3.79 -2.39 18.70
C PHE A 181 -4.93 -1.58 18.11
N THR A 182 -4.60 -0.50 17.43
CA THR A 182 -5.55 0.43 16.81
C THR A 182 -5.72 0.22 15.31
N TYR A 183 -4.87 -0.59 14.70
CA TYR A 183 -4.81 -0.88 13.26
C TYR A 183 -4.72 0.37 12.37
N GLY A 184 -3.92 1.35 12.80
CA GLY A 184 -3.61 2.55 12.06
C GLY A 184 -2.97 3.65 12.91
N HIS A 185 -1.96 4.34 12.36
CA HIS A 185 -1.19 5.35 13.10
C HIS A 185 -2.02 6.56 13.52
N ARG A 186 -2.94 7.03 12.67
CA ARG A 186 -3.88 8.12 13.05
C ARG A 186 -4.76 7.72 14.23
N ASN A 187 -5.13 6.45 14.33
CA ASN A 187 -5.93 5.95 15.45
C ASN A 187 -5.13 5.91 16.76
N VAL A 188 -3.80 5.65 16.70
CA VAL A 188 -2.91 5.80 17.87
C VAL A 188 -2.96 7.22 18.40
N VAL A 189 -2.80 8.23 17.51
CA VAL A 189 -2.89 9.65 17.93
C VAL A 189 -4.24 9.95 18.57
N ARG A 190 -5.34 9.50 17.94
CA ARG A 190 -6.70 9.71 18.47
C ARG A 190 -6.90 9.06 19.84
N ALA A 191 -6.41 7.81 19.99
CA ALA A 191 -6.49 7.09 21.25
C ALA A 191 -5.72 7.81 22.37
N VAL A 192 -4.49 8.27 22.07
CA VAL A 192 -3.68 9.02 23.04
C VAL A 192 -4.27 10.39 23.32
N ALA A 193 -4.69 11.13 22.31
CA ALA A 193 -5.27 12.46 22.48
C ALA A 193 -6.60 12.46 23.27
N SER A 194 -7.40 11.39 23.13
CA SER A 194 -8.66 11.22 23.89
C SER A 194 -8.46 10.69 25.31
N GLY A 195 -7.26 10.17 25.62
CA GLY A 195 -6.95 9.52 26.90
C GLY A 195 -7.40 8.05 26.99
N LEU A 196 -7.84 7.44 25.87
CA LEU A 196 -8.08 5.99 25.80
C LEU A 196 -6.78 5.22 25.99
N GLY A 197 -5.69 5.68 25.36
CA GLY A 197 -4.31 5.31 25.64
C GLY A 197 -3.60 6.46 26.36
N GLU A 198 -2.78 6.15 27.35
CA GLU A 198 -1.97 7.16 28.05
C GLU A 198 -0.67 7.44 27.28
N SER A 199 -0.20 6.45 26.53
CA SER A 199 0.96 6.52 25.64
C SER A 199 0.69 5.74 24.33
N GLY A 200 1.55 5.90 23.34
CA GLY A 200 1.42 5.17 22.08
C GLY A 200 2.67 5.25 21.19
N SER A 201 2.84 4.26 20.33
CA SER A 201 3.90 4.18 19.35
C SER A 201 3.36 4.46 17.96
N ILE A 202 4.02 5.38 17.23
CA ILE A 202 3.50 5.89 15.97
C ILE A 202 4.63 6.14 14.96
N ASP A 203 4.27 6.07 13.69
CA ASP A 203 5.07 6.61 12.60
C ASP A 203 5.21 8.13 12.73
N GLY A 204 6.45 8.60 12.85
CA GLY A 204 6.75 10.02 13.03
C GLY A 204 6.31 10.87 11.85
N TYR A 205 6.43 10.36 10.61
CA TYR A 205 5.90 11.04 9.43
C TYR A 205 4.38 11.24 9.52
N VAL A 206 3.63 10.23 9.96
CA VAL A 206 2.17 10.37 10.13
C VAL A 206 1.85 11.41 11.21
N TRP A 207 2.60 11.44 12.32
CA TRP A 207 2.42 12.44 13.38
C TRP A 207 2.71 13.86 12.88
N ASP A 208 3.80 14.03 12.11
CA ASP A 208 4.19 15.32 11.54
C ASP A 208 3.14 15.83 10.52
N VAL A 209 2.64 14.96 9.63
CA VAL A 209 1.54 15.30 8.70
C VAL A 209 0.25 15.66 9.47
N MET A 210 -0.08 14.92 10.53
CA MET A 210 -1.25 15.26 11.38
C MET A 210 -1.07 16.58 12.12
N LYS A 211 0.15 16.95 12.48
CA LYS A 211 0.44 18.23 13.13
C LYS A 211 0.04 19.42 12.25
N GLU A 212 0.20 19.31 10.95
CA GLU A 212 -0.21 20.33 9.99
C GLU A 212 -1.73 20.31 9.73
N ARG A 213 -2.32 19.13 9.67
CA ARG A 213 -3.71 18.94 9.24
C ARG A 213 -4.73 18.90 10.38
N GLU A 214 -4.35 18.35 11.53
CA GLU A 214 -5.19 18.15 12.71
C GLU A 214 -4.49 18.72 13.98
N PRO A 215 -4.04 20.01 13.97
CA PRO A 215 -3.22 20.57 15.05
C PRO A 215 -3.89 20.49 16.42
N GLU A 216 -5.22 20.62 16.50
CA GLU A 216 -5.95 20.55 17.76
C GLU A 216 -5.95 19.14 18.38
N LEU A 217 -5.77 18.12 17.56
CA LEU A 217 -5.60 16.75 18.03
C LEU A 217 -4.17 16.53 18.55
N ILE A 218 -3.20 16.98 17.76
CA ILE A 218 -1.77 16.83 18.06
C ILE A 218 -1.36 17.58 19.33
N LYS A 219 -1.92 18.76 19.60
CA LYS A 219 -1.65 19.54 20.82
C LYS A 219 -1.93 18.75 22.11
N LYS A 220 -2.80 17.74 22.05
CA LYS A 220 -3.12 16.86 23.18
C LYS A 220 -2.14 15.71 23.35
N THR A 221 -1.09 15.68 22.52
CA THR A 221 -0.04 14.65 22.57
C THR A 221 1.34 15.29 22.66
N ARG A 222 2.30 14.59 23.26
CA ARG A 222 3.67 15.05 23.36
C ARG A 222 4.62 13.88 23.09
N ILE A 223 5.68 14.13 22.31
CA ILE A 223 6.70 13.13 21.99
C ILE A 223 7.64 13.00 23.19
N VAL A 224 7.86 11.75 23.63
CA VAL A 224 8.82 11.39 24.71
C VAL A 224 10.01 10.59 24.22
N TYR A 225 9.91 10.05 22.99
CA TYR A 225 11.02 9.32 22.38
C TYR A 225 10.97 9.48 20.85
N ARG A 226 12.14 9.58 20.24
CA ARG A 226 12.37 9.49 18.79
C ARG A 226 13.43 8.43 18.54
N SER A 227 13.19 7.55 17.58
CA SER A 227 14.20 6.59 17.15
C SER A 227 15.31 7.28 16.35
N GLU A 228 16.36 6.54 16.05
CA GLU A 228 17.21 6.86 14.91
C GLU A 228 16.40 6.87 13.61
N TRP A 229 17.04 7.35 12.53
CA TRP A 229 16.45 7.30 11.20
C TRP A 229 16.42 5.86 10.67
N LEU A 230 15.25 5.43 10.18
CA LEU A 230 14.97 4.11 9.62
C LEU A 230 14.62 4.25 8.16
N GLY A 231 14.78 3.20 7.36
CA GLY A 231 14.32 3.17 5.97
C GLY A 231 12.81 3.38 5.88
N PHE A 232 12.39 4.30 5.02
CA PHE A 232 10.96 4.60 4.84
C PHE A 232 10.21 3.36 4.31
N PRO A 233 8.96 3.09 4.75
CA PRO A 233 8.13 1.99 4.27
C PRO A 233 8.12 1.86 2.74
N PRO A 234 8.58 0.72 2.17
CA PRO A 234 8.83 0.58 0.74
C PRO A 234 7.60 0.20 -0.08
N VAL A 235 7.64 0.48 -1.37
CA VAL A 235 6.82 -0.22 -2.36
C VAL A 235 7.60 -1.41 -2.87
N VAL A 236 6.97 -2.59 -2.83
CA VAL A 236 7.58 -3.87 -3.16
C VAL A 236 6.70 -4.70 -4.10
N GLY A 237 7.35 -5.61 -4.83
CA GLY A 237 6.71 -6.70 -5.56
C GLY A 237 7.32 -8.04 -5.13
N LEU A 238 6.89 -9.15 -5.74
CA LEU A 238 7.55 -10.44 -5.52
C LEU A 238 8.90 -10.47 -6.23
N GLN A 239 9.92 -11.03 -5.58
CA GLN A 239 11.24 -11.25 -6.18
C GLN A 239 11.15 -12.10 -7.46
N ALA A 240 10.24 -13.07 -7.49
CA ALA A 240 10.02 -13.94 -8.65
C ALA A 240 9.46 -13.21 -9.89
N THR A 241 8.82 -12.05 -9.69
CA THR A 241 8.20 -11.25 -10.77
C THR A 241 8.87 -9.89 -10.97
N ARG A 242 10.03 -9.63 -10.33
CA ARG A 242 10.69 -8.30 -10.34
C ARG A 242 10.98 -7.77 -11.74
N ASP A 243 11.36 -8.64 -12.66
CA ASP A 243 11.77 -8.28 -14.02
C ASP A 243 10.60 -8.39 -15.04
N THR A 244 9.34 -8.41 -14.54
CA THR A 244 8.16 -8.37 -15.40
C THR A 244 7.81 -6.95 -15.80
N PRO A 245 7.16 -6.75 -16.97
CA PRO A 245 6.70 -5.42 -17.39
C PRO A 245 5.78 -4.72 -16.37
N ILE A 246 5.06 -5.49 -15.53
CA ILE A 246 4.19 -4.94 -14.48
C ILE A 246 5.03 -4.36 -13.35
N SER A 247 5.96 -5.13 -12.79
CA SER A 247 6.83 -4.67 -11.70
C SER A 247 7.68 -3.46 -12.11
N GLU A 248 8.31 -3.53 -13.30
CA GLU A 248 9.03 -2.41 -13.87
C GLU A 248 8.13 -1.19 -14.14
N GLY A 249 6.88 -1.42 -14.55
CA GLY A 249 5.88 -0.39 -14.77
C GLY A 249 5.56 0.36 -13.47
N PHE A 250 5.34 -0.34 -12.37
CA PHE A 250 5.15 0.26 -11.05
C PHE A 250 6.37 1.08 -10.61
N ALA A 251 7.57 0.51 -10.73
CA ALA A 251 8.80 1.21 -10.39
C ALA A 251 8.95 2.52 -11.18
N ARG A 252 8.83 2.47 -12.52
CA ARG A 252 8.90 3.67 -13.38
C ARG A 252 7.82 4.70 -13.03
N ALA A 253 6.57 4.25 -12.81
CA ALA A 253 5.47 5.14 -12.45
C ALA A 253 5.77 5.91 -11.14
N LEU A 254 6.24 5.22 -10.12
CA LEU A 254 6.53 5.83 -8.82
C LEU A 254 7.75 6.76 -8.90
N LEU A 255 8.85 6.32 -9.53
CA LEU A 255 10.06 7.13 -9.68
C LEU A 255 9.82 8.41 -10.51
N GLY A 256 8.94 8.35 -11.52
CA GLY A 256 8.56 9.50 -12.33
C GLY A 256 7.42 10.35 -11.75
N MET A 257 6.92 10.05 -10.55
CA MET A 257 5.71 10.70 -10.01
C MET A 257 5.86 12.20 -9.84
N SER A 258 7.02 12.70 -9.46
CA SER A 258 7.30 14.14 -9.30
C SER A 258 7.33 14.91 -10.61
N GLU A 259 7.53 14.27 -11.75
CA GLU A 259 7.56 14.89 -13.08
C GLU A 259 6.15 15.09 -13.65
N ASP A 260 5.17 14.35 -13.14
CA ASP A 260 3.78 14.37 -13.59
C ASP A 260 2.90 15.33 -12.78
N SER A 261 1.98 16.03 -13.44
CA SER A 261 1.11 17.01 -12.77
C SER A 261 0.15 16.40 -11.76
N LEU A 262 -0.44 15.22 -12.05
CA LEU A 262 -1.29 14.50 -11.12
C LEU A 262 -0.45 13.83 -10.03
N GLY A 263 0.73 13.32 -10.41
CA GLY A 263 1.72 12.79 -9.48
C GLY A 263 2.13 13.81 -8.42
N ARG A 264 2.45 15.05 -8.82
CA ARG A 264 2.76 16.13 -7.86
C ARG A 264 1.60 16.45 -6.89
N LYS A 265 0.34 16.38 -7.37
CA LYS A 265 -0.81 16.57 -6.48
C LYS A 265 -0.89 15.46 -5.43
N ILE A 266 -0.70 14.20 -5.86
CA ILE A 266 -0.66 13.04 -4.96
C ILE A 266 0.44 13.21 -3.93
N LEU A 267 1.66 13.53 -4.36
CA LEU A 267 2.81 13.75 -3.47
C LEU A 267 2.54 14.88 -2.46
N SER A 268 1.95 15.99 -2.91
CA SER A 268 1.55 17.11 -2.02
C SER A 268 0.54 16.66 -0.96
N VAL A 269 -0.46 15.84 -1.33
CA VAL A 269 -1.43 15.28 -0.37
C VAL A 269 -0.75 14.30 0.58
N LEU A 270 0.22 13.53 0.12
CA LEU A 270 1.00 12.62 0.96
C LEU A 270 2.08 13.35 1.78
N ALA A 271 2.35 14.62 1.55
CA ALA A 271 3.50 15.35 2.10
C ALA A 271 4.83 14.64 1.84
N LEU A 272 5.00 14.10 0.63
CA LEU A 272 6.21 13.43 0.15
C LEU A 272 6.85 14.24 -0.99
N ASP A 273 8.17 14.11 -1.13
CA ASP A 273 8.92 14.83 -2.17
C ASP A 273 9.02 14.03 -3.47
N GLY A 274 8.80 12.72 -3.42
CA GLY A 274 8.90 11.81 -4.57
C GLY A 274 9.19 10.38 -4.11
N PHE A 275 9.78 9.61 -5.04
CA PHE A 275 10.25 8.26 -4.79
C PHE A 275 11.67 8.09 -5.33
N THR A 276 12.43 7.16 -4.75
CA THR A 276 13.78 6.81 -5.18
C THR A 276 13.97 5.29 -5.21
N THR A 277 15.02 4.84 -5.88
CA THR A 277 15.52 3.47 -5.73
C THR A 277 16.31 3.36 -4.44
N ALA A 278 16.35 2.17 -3.85
CA ALA A 278 17.18 1.88 -2.69
C ALA A 278 17.75 0.45 -2.75
N SER A 279 18.85 0.24 -2.05
CA SER A 279 19.40 -1.09 -1.77
C SER A 279 18.74 -1.66 -0.50
N PRO A 280 18.67 -2.99 -0.34
CA PRO A 280 18.23 -3.64 0.91
C PRO A 280 18.95 -3.14 2.16
N ASP A 281 20.22 -2.68 2.04
CA ASP A 281 21.00 -2.13 3.16
C ASP A 281 20.31 -0.96 3.88
N LEU A 282 19.40 -0.26 3.20
CA LEU A 282 18.56 0.79 3.81
C LEU A 282 17.77 0.28 5.02
N TYR A 283 17.45 -1.01 5.04
CA TYR A 283 16.64 -1.65 6.07
C TYR A 283 17.45 -2.50 7.06
N GLN A 284 18.80 -2.44 6.98
CA GLN A 284 19.67 -3.22 7.86
C GLN A 284 19.40 -2.94 9.34
N SER A 285 19.18 -1.68 9.70
CA SER A 285 18.85 -1.27 11.07
C SER A 285 17.54 -1.89 11.57
N THR A 286 16.50 -1.96 10.72
CA THR A 286 15.24 -2.61 11.04
C THR A 286 15.42 -4.13 11.18
N MET A 287 16.19 -4.76 10.28
CA MET A 287 16.51 -6.19 10.32
C MET A 287 17.21 -6.56 11.63
N ASP A 288 18.18 -5.77 12.07
CA ASP A 288 18.95 -6.06 13.31
C ASP A 288 18.03 -5.98 14.54
N LYS A 289 17.11 -5.01 14.58
CA LYS A 289 16.12 -4.89 15.67
C LYS A 289 15.13 -6.03 15.66
N TRP A 290 14.65 -6.41 14.47
CA TRP A 290 13.77 -7.56 14.31
C TRP A 290 14.42 -8.85 14.81
N ARG A 291 15.70 -9.09 14.51
CA ARG A 291 16.47 -10.25 15.02
C ARG A 291 16.54 -10.26 16.54
N VAL A 292 16.84 -9.12 17.17
CA VAL A 292 16.87 -8.98 18.63
C VAL A 292 15.52 -9.32 19.26
N VAL A 293 14.45 -8.77 18.70
CA VAL A 293 13.09 -9.00 19.20
C VAL A 293 12.67 -10.46 19.02
N LYS A 294 13.01 -11.08 17.88
CA LYS A 294 12.70 -12.48 17.60
C LYS A 294 13.45 -13.45 18.51
N ALA A 295 14.65 -13.12 18.94
CA ALA A 295 15.45 -13.95 19.84
C ALA A 295 14.92 -14.00 21.29
N GLN A 296 13.94 -13.14 21.63
CA GLN A 296 13.29 -13.10 22.96
C GLN A 296 11.98 -13.90 23.04
N VAL A 297 11.50 -14.42 21.92
CA VAL A 297 10.30 -15.25 21.82
C VAL A 297 10.69 -16.71 21.83
#